data_1dea7bd2481af2f2d4e85caf0c2bbc9d
#
_entry.id   1dea7bd2481af2f2d4e85caf0c2bbc9d
#
_cell.length_a   1.000
_cell.length_b   1.000
_cell.length_c   1.000
_cell.angle_alpha   90.00
_cell.angle_beta   90.00
_cell.angle_gamma   90.00
#
_symmetry.space_group_name_H-M   'P 1'
#
loop_
_entity.id
_entity.type
_entity.pdbx_description
1 polymer ?
#
loop_
_entity_poly.entity_id
_entity_poly.type
_entity_poly.pdbx_seq_one_letter_code
_entity_poly.pdbx_strand_id
1 'polypeptide(L)'
;MERLRADAALPRGQRRWLKDFEAPRIEVHVGVAKEGVAGLRYADVLVLETQPASGPPARVESLSFKSRDLSQLAPDPLAAQMTADARAALNYYGGTLKVLRPGLRFQVRIQRIRLVYEGGALMPDNPRIWEDAVLETQNGVQGVEVLFQ
;
A
#
# COMPACT_ATOMS: atom_id res chain seq x y z
N MET A 1 -8.53 -2.45 7.67
CA MET A 1 -9.57 -1.79 6.85
C MET A 1 -10.37 -0.75 7.64
N GLU A 2 -10.91 -1.09 8.80
CA GLU A 2 -11.69 -0.14 9.60
C GLU A 2 -10.92 1.14 9.95
N ARG A 3 -9.66 1.02 10.38
CA ARG A 3 -8.79 2.16 10.67
C ARG A 3 -8.58 3.07 9.47
N LEU A 4 -8.44 2.52 8.28
CA LEU A 4 -8.27 3.31 7.06
C LEU A 4 -9.55 4.08 6.71
N ARG A 5 -10.72 3.44 6.86
CA ARG A 5 -12.02 4.09 6.67
C ARG A 5 -12.28 5.18 7.70
N ALA A 6 -11.94 4.92 8.96
CA ALA A 6 -12.03 5.91 10.02
C ALA A 6 -11.12 7.12 9.73
N ASP A 7 -9.88 6.86 9.28
CA ASP A 7 -8.94 7.92 8.88
C ASP A 7 -9.49 8.76 7.72
N ALA A 8 -10.09 8.12 6.72
CA ALA A 8 -10.71 8.82 5.58
C ALA A 8 -11.86 9.76 5.99
N ALA A 9 -12.59 9.41 7.04
CA ALA A 9 -13.71 10.20 7.57
C ALA A 9 -13.26 11.43 8.37
N LEU A 10 -11.99 11.48 8.78
CA LEU A 10 -11.45 12.63 9.53
C LEU A 10 -11.21 13.82 8.60
N PRO A 11 -11.25 15.06 9.14
CA PRO A 11 -10.73 16.23 8.47
C PRO A 11 -9.29 16.00 8.03
N ARG A 12 -8.91 16.48 6.85
CA ARG A 12 -7.59 16.23 6.23
C ARG A 12 -6.41 16.43 7.20
N GLY A 13 -6.42 17.51 7.98
CA GLY A 13 -5.36 17.83 8.93
C GLY A 13 -5.23 16.86 10.11
N GLN A 14 -6.24 16.03 10.35
CA GLN A 14 -6.25 15.02 11.41
C GLN A 14 -5.98 13.60 10.90
N ARG A 15 -5.89 13.42 9.58
CA ARG A 15 -5.61 12.12 8.96
C ARG A 15 -4.17 11.70 9.20
N ARG A 16 -3.97 10.46 9.59
CA ARG A 16 -2.65 9.86 9.76
C ARG A 16 -2.10 9.30 8.44
N TRP A 17 -2.95 8.58 7.71
CA TRP A 17 -2.53 7.83 6.52
C TRP A 17 -2.95 8.49 5.22
N LEU A 18 -4.05 9.21 5.21
CA LEU A 18 -4.66 9.79 4.01
C LEU A 18 -4.59 11.32 3.97
N LYS A 19 -3.63 11.91 4.69
CA LYS A 19 -3.44 13.38 4.74
C LYS A 19 -3.14 14.02 3.40
N ASP A 20 -2.58 13.25 2.46
CA ASP A 20 -2.21 13.74 1.13
C ASP A 20 -3.41 13.79 0.15
N PHE A 21 -4.55 13.24 0.55
CA PHE A 21 -5.79 13.26 -0.22
C PHE A 21 -6.71 14.38 0.27
N GLU A 22 -7.37 15.04 -0.67
CA GLU A 22 -8.48 15.98 -0.37
C GLU A 22 -9.74 15.20 -0.03
N ALA A 23 -10.19 14.36 -0.94
CA ALA A 23 -11.39 13.54 -0.83
C ALA A 23 -11.07 12.06 -1.18
N PRO A 24 -10.48 11.29 -0.25
CA PRO A 24 -10.09 9.91 -0.53
C PRO A 24 -11.30 8.99 -0.70
N ARG A 25 -11.31 8.22 -1.76
CA ARG A 25 -12.22 7.09 -1.98
C ARG A 25 -11.43 5.79 -1.82
N ILE A 26 -11.92 4.91 -0.96
CA ILE A 26 -11.29 3.61 -0.69
C ILE A 26 -12.04 2.53 -1.45
N GLU A 27 -11.33 1.85 -2.32
CA GLU A 27 -11.79 0.69 -3.07
C GLU A 27 -11.02 -0.56 -2.64
N VAL A 28 -11.74 -1.65 -2.41
CA VAL A 28 -11.17 -2.91 -1.93
C VAL A 28 -11.31 -4.00 -2.98
N HIS A 29 -10.33 -4.89 -3.03
CA HIS A 29 -10.31 -6.05 -3.92
C HIS A 29 -10.57 -5.65 -5.38
N VAL A 30 -9.79 -4.72 -5.88
CA VAL A 30 -9.97 -4.11 -7.20
C VAL A 30 -9.18 -4.88 -8.24
N GLY A 31 -9.86 -5.34 -9.29
CA GLY A 31 -9.20 -5.91 -10.46
C GLY A 31 -8.31 -4.88 -11.16
N VAL A 32 -7.07 -5.24 -11.41
CA VAL A 32 -6.10 -4.40 -12.12
C VAL A 32 -5.36 -5.22 -13.18
N ALA A 33 -5.02 -4.59 -14.28
CA ALA A 33 -4.19 -5.16 -15.31
C ALA A 33 -3.00 -4.24 -15.58
N LYS A 34 -1.87 -4.83 -15.91
CA LYS A 34 -0.64 -4.11 -16.26
C LYS A 34 -0.26 -4.44 -17.69
N GLU A 35 0.04 -3.42 -18.47
CA GLU A 35 0.47 -3.60 -19.86
C GLU A 35 1.74 -4.47 -19.94
N GLY A 36 1.76 -5.41 -20.87
CA GLY A 36 2.87 -6.34 -21.06
C GLY A 36 2.97 -7.46 -20.02
N VAL A 37 2.05 -7.52 -19.06
CA VAL A 37 1.99 -8.58 -18.03
C VAL A 37 0.69 -9.36 -18.19
N ALA A 38 0.81 -10.67 -18.42
CA ALA A 38 -0.35 -11.53 -18.57
C ALA A 38 -1.12 -11.70 -17.25
N GLY A 39 -2.44 -11.74 -17.35
CA GLY A 39 -3.34 -12.08 -16.26
C GLY A 39 -3.91 -10.87 -15.52
N LEU A 40 -5.07 -11.12 -14.92
CA LEU A 40 -5.76 -10.20 -14.03
C LEU A 40 -5.21 -10.38 -12.62
N ARG A 41 -5.03 -9.28 -11.91
CA ARG A 41 -4.62 -9.24 -10.51
C ARG A 41 -5.60 -8.41 -9.69
N TYR A 42 -5.58 -8.61 -8.40
CA TYR A 42 -6.44 -7.86 -7.49
C TYR A 42 -5.56 -7.07 -6.51
N ALA A 43 -5.78 -5.76 -6.49
CA ALA A 43 -5.24 -4.91 -5.45
C ALA A 43 -6.07 -5.08 -4.18
N ASP A 44 -5.41 -5.27 -3.04
CA ASP A 44 -6.10 -5.38 -1.75
C ASP A 44 -6.90 -4.11 -1.49
N VAL A 45 -6.26 -2.96 -1.63
CA VAL A 45 -6.87 -1.64 -1.49
C VAL A 45 -6.24 -0.66 -2.48
N LEU A 46 -7.10 0.09 -3.15
CA LEU A 46 -6.74 1.33 -3.85
C LEU A 46 -7.39 2.51 -3.14
N VAL A 47 -6.63 3.56 -2.93
CA VAL A 47 -7.15 4.87 -2.50
C VAL A 47 -7.03 5.83 -3.66
N LEU A 48 -8.16 6.41 -4.04
CA LEU A 48 -8.25 7.31 -5.18
C LEU A 48 -8.66 8.70 -4.72
N GLU A 49 -8.03 9.73 -5.29
CA GLU A 49 -8.47 11.10 -5.12
C GLU A 49 -9.73 11.35 -5.97
N THR A 50 -10.80 11.81 -5.34
CA THR A 50 -12.05 12.10 -6.05
C THR A 50 -12.24 13.58 -6.42
N GLN A 51 -11.29 14.42 -6.07
CA GLN A 51 -11.29 15.84 -6.44
C GLN A 51 -10.17 16.12 -7.47
N PRO A 52 -10.48 16.74 -8.63
CA PRO A 52 -11.82 17.09 -9.13
C PRO A 52 -12.64 15.85 -9.54
N ALA A 53 -13.97 15.99 -9.55
CA ALA A 53 -14.90 14.86 -9.77
C ALA A 53 -14.93 14.31 -11.21
N SER A 54 -14.29 14.97 -12.16
CA SER A 54 -14.27 14.59 -13.57
C SER A 54 -12.90 14.09 -14.01
N GLY A 55 -12.89 13.07 -14.86
CA GLY A 55 -11.68 12.49 -15.42
C GLY A 55 -10.98 11.45 -14.53
N PRO A 56 -9.78 11.00 -14.92
CA PRO A 56 -8.98 10.10 -14.11
C PRO A 56 -8.58 10.73 -12.77
N PRO A 57 -8.46 9.93 -11.68
CA PRO A 57 -8.04 10.46 -10.39
C PRO A 57 -6.65 11.10 -10.49
N ALA A 58 -6.50 12.26 -9.86
CA ALA A 58 -5.22 12.98 -9.82
C ALA A 58 -4.18 12.24 -8.96
N ARG A 59 -4.63 11.39 -8.03
CA ARG A 59 -3.78 10.60 -7.14
C ARG A 59 -4.39 9.22 -6.90
N VAL A 60 -3.56 8.19 -7.02
CA VAL A 60 -3.91 6.81 -6.66
C VAL A 60 -2.77 6.20 -5.86
N GLU A 61 -3.09 5.60 -4.75
CA GLU A 61 -2.16 4.84 -3.93
C GLU A 61 -2.67 3.41 -3.71
N SER A 62 -1.76 2.46 -3.67
CA SER A 62 -2.05 1.05 -3.38
C SER A 62 -1.60 0.70 -1.97
N LEU A 63 -2.44 -0.05 -1.24
CA LEU A 63 -2.07 -0.64 0.03
C LEU A 63 -2.14 -2.17 -0.10
N SER A 64 -1.05 -2.84 0.24
CA SER A 64 -0.97 -4.29 0.30
C SER A 64 -0.86 -4.73 1.76
N PHE A 65 -1.81 -5.52 2.23
CA PHE A 65 -1.86 -5.99 3.61
C PHE A 65 -1.19 -7.35 3.75
N LYS A 66 -0.39 -7.49 4.81
CA LYS A 66 0.33 -8.73 5.12
C LYS A 66 0.05 -9.17 6.57
N SER A 67 -0.54 -10.35 6.70
CA SER A 67 -0.71 -11.05 7.98
C SER A 67 0.39 -12.09 8.14
N ARG A 68 1.63 -11.62 8.36
CA ARG A 68 2.76 -12.50 8.60
C ARG A 68 3.15 -12.45 10.07
N ASP A 69 3.45 -13.61 10.63
CA ASP A 69 4.13 -13.68 11.93
C ASP A 69 5.61 -13.47 11.73
N LEU A 70 6.08 -12.29 12.10
CA LEU A 70 7.47 -11.86 12.01
C LEU A 70 8.15 -11.89 13.40
N SER A 71 7.43 -12.25 14.46
CA SER A 71 7.86 -12.10 15.85
C SER A 71 9.14 -12.86 16.19
N GLN A 72 9.38 -13.98 15.52
CA GLN A 72 10.53 -14.85 15.78
C GLN A 72 11.68 -14.67 14.79
N LEU A 73 11.58 -13.73 13.86
CA LEU A 73 12.63 -13.51 12.88
C LEU A 73 13.79 -12.71 13.46
N ALA A 74 15.01 -13.19 13.21
CA ALA A 74 16.23 -12.43 13.45
C ALA A 74 16.34 -11.23 12.50
N PRO A 75 17.20 -10.22 12.78
CA PRO A 75 17.29 -9.00 11.98
C PRO A 75 17.44 -9.22 10.47
N ASP A 76 18.40 -10.04 10.04
CA ASP A 76 18.67 -10.25 8.62
C ASP A 76 17.52 -10.97 7.89
N PRO A 77 16.96 -12.10 8.39
CA PRO A 77 15.77 -12.70 7.81
C PRO A 77 14.55 -11.78 7.78
N LEU A 78 14.37 -10.93 8.79
CA LEU A 78 13.28 -9.97 8.85
C LEU A 78 13.39 -8.93 7.72
N ALA A 79 14.55 -8.31 7.57
CA ALA A 79 14.83 -7.35 6.51
C ALA A 79 14.68 -8.00 5.12
N ALA A 80 15.17 -9.22 4.96
CA ALA A 80 15.02 -9.97 3.70
C ALA A 80 13.56 -10.25 3.36
N GLN A 81 12.73 -10.64 4.33
CA GLN A 81 11.30 -10.88 4.12
C GLN A 81 10.55 -9.60 3.76
N MET A 82 10.79 -8.51 4.50
CA MET A 82 10.17 -7.22 4.19
C MET A 82 10.58 -6.71 2.81
N THR A 83 11.86 -6.83 2.45
CA THR A 83 12.37 -6.42 1.13
C THR A 83 11.74 -7.25 0.01
N ALA A 84 11.61 -8.57 0.20
CA ALA A 84 10.94 -9.44 -0.78
C ALA A 84 9.46 -9.06 -0.98
N ASP A 85 8.74 -8.80 0.11
CA ASP A 85 7.34 -8.36 0.07
C ASP A 85 7.21 -7.00 -0.62
N ALA A 86 8.12 -6.06 -0.35
CA ALA A 86 8.13 -4.73 -0.96
C ALA A 86 8.42 -4.80 -2.47
N ARG A 87 9.39 -5.60 -2.89
CA ARG A 87 9.69 -5.83 -4.31
C ARG A 87 8.52 -6.47 -5.04
N ALA A 88 7.86 -7.45 -4.42
CA ALA A 88 6.67 -8.06 -4.98
C ALA A 88 5.55 -7.02 -5.16
N ALA A 89 5.28 -6.19 -4.16
CA ALA A 89 4.29 -5.13 -4.24
C ALA A 89 4.63 -4.11 -5.35
N LEU A 90 5.89 -3.72 -5.46
CA LEU A 90 6.34 -2.81 -6.52
C LEU A 90 6.18 -3.43 -7.92
N ASN A 91 6.50 -4.71 -8.09
CA ASN A 91 6.32 -5.40 -9.35
C ASN A 91 4.85 -5.53 -9.74
N TYR A 92 3.95 -5.74 -8.77
CA TYR A 92 2.52 -5.89 -9.03
C TYR A 92 1.82 -4.55 -9.28
N TYR A 93 2.14 -3.51 -8.54
CA TYR A 93 1.37 -2.27 -8.49
C TYR A 93 2.16 -1.04 -8.96
N GLY A 94 3.46 -1.17 -9.19
CA GLY A 94 4.29 -0.08 -9.68
C GLY A 94 3.97 0.29 -11.13
N GLY A 95 4.11 1.58 -11.45
CA GLY A 95 3.87 2.11 -12.79
C GLY A 95 2.39 2.35 -13.08
N THR A 96 1.99 2.13 -14.33
CA THR A 96 0.62 2.39 -14.80
C THR A 96 -0.20 1.11 -14.79
N LEU A 97 -1.37 1.18 -14.16
CA LEU A 97 -2.33 0.10 -14.08
C LEU A 97 -3.66 0.49 -14.73
N LYS A 98 -4.30 -0.47 -15.40
CA LYS A 98 -5.68 -0.36 -15.83
C LYS A 98 -6.59 -0.88 -14.73
N VAL A 99 -7.43 0.00 -14.19
CA VAL A 99 -8.45 -0.37 -13.20
C VAL A 99 -9.65 -0.96 -13.93
N LEU A 100 -10.15 -2.10 -13.46
CA LEU A 100 -11.20 -2.88 -14.14
C LEU A 100 -12.53 -2.91 -13.36
N ARG A 101 -12.75 -1.97 -12.45
CA ARG A 101 -14.02 -1.86 -11.73
C ARG A 101 -15.01 -1.00 -12.55
N PRO A 102 -16.31 -1.40 -12.67
CA PRO A 102 -17.32 -0.57 -13.29
C PRO A 102 -17.37 0.85 -12.69
N GLY A 103 -17.41 1.88 -13.55
CA GLY A 103 -17.32 3.29 -13.13
C GLY A 103 -15.91 3.80 -12.81
N LEU A 104 -14.90 2.92 -12.80
CA LEU A 104 -13.51 3.26 -12.55
C LEU A 104 -12.57 2.64 -13.60
N ARG A 105 -13.05 2.47 -14.83
CA ARG A 105 -12.26 1.87 -15.93
C ARG A 105 -11.37 2.92 -16.58
N PHE A 106 -10.25 3.19 -15.97
CA PHE A 106 -9.23 4.09 -16.50
C PHE A 106 -7.83 3.58 -16.20
N GLN A 107 -6.84 4.12 -16.90
CA GLN A 107 -5.44 3.91 -16.59
C GLN A 107 -5.01 4.89 -15.51
N VAL A 108 -4.33 4.41 -14.49
CA VAL A 108 -3.80 5.23 -13.40
C VAL A 108 -2.35 4.90 -13.15
N ARG A 109 -1.57 5.90 -12.82
CA ARG A 109 -0.22 5.71 -12.27
C ARG A 109 -0.32 5.67 -10.76
N ILE A 110 0.22 4.62 -10.16
CA ILE A 110 0.31 4.51 -8.70
C ILE A 110 1.43 5.42 -8.20
N GLN A 111 1.09 6.44 -7.39
CA GLN A 111 2.06 7.38 -6.84
C GLN A 111 2.81 6.82 -5.64
N ARG A 112 2.15 5.96 -4.85
CA ARG A 112 2.76 5.34 -3.68
C ARG A 112 2.19 3.95 -3.46
N ILE A 113 3.06 3.04 -3.08
CA ILE A 113 2.70 1.70 -2.63
C ILE A 113 2.99 1.63 -1.14
N ARG A 114 2.00 1.21 -0.36
CA ARG A 114 2.14 0.99 1.06
C ARG A 114 2.01 -0.48 1.37
N LEU A 115 3.04 -1.03 1.99
CA LEU A 115 3.06 -2.39 2.51
C LEU A 115 2.68 -2.31 3.98
N VAL A 116 1.54 -2.87 4.34
CA VAL A 116 0.98 -2.75 5.70
C VAL A 116 1.01 -4.10 6.39
N TYR A 117 1.86 -4.21 7.39
CA TYR A 117 1.90 -5.40 8.25
C TYR A 117 0.92 -5.28 9.42
N GLU A 118 0.37 -6.40 9.80
CA GLU A 118 -0.30 -6.53 11.08
C GLU A 118 0.74 -6.43 12.19
N GLY A 119 0.59 -5.46 13.06
CA GLY A 119 1.56 -5.17 14.12
C GLY A 119 1.36 -6.00 15.39
N GLY A 120 1.74 -5.44 16.53
CA GLY A 120 1.54 -6.05 17.85
C GLY A 120 2.34 -7.35 18.01
N ALA A 121 1.68 -8.42 18.46
CA ALA A 121 2.33 -9.70 18.77
C ALA A 121 2.97 -10.40 17.56
N LEU A 122 2.65 -9.99 16.34
CA LEU A 122 3.24 -10.54 15.12
C LEU A 122 4.56 -9.87 14.73
N MET A 123 5.03 -8.90 15.50
CA MET A 123 6.30 -8.22 15.31
C MET A 123 7.32 -8.63 16.40
N PRO A 124 8.62 -8.56 16.13
CA PRO A 124 9.63 -8.72 17.17
C PRO A 124 9.42 -7.73 18.32
N ASP A 125 9.63 -8.19 19.55
CA ASP A 125 9.44 -7.37 20.76
C ASP A 125 10.37 -6.16 20.81
N ASN A 126 11.57 -6.28 20.25
CA ASN A 126 12.53 -5.17 20.19
C ASN A 126 12.22 -4.23 19.01
N PRO A 127 11.78 -2.99 19.27
CA PRO A 127 11.42 -2.04 18.20
C PRO A 127 12.57 -1.75 17.23
N ARG A 128 13.82 -1.73 17.71
CA ARG A 128 14.97 -1.43 16.85
C ARG A 128 15.16 -2.44 15.73
N ILE A 129 14.84 -3.73 15.98
CA ILE A 129 14.98 -4.78 14.97
C ILE A 129 14.07 -4.53 13.78
N TRP A 130 12.80 -4.20 14.02
CA TRP A 130 11.87 -3.96 12.91
C TRP A 130 11.97 -2.53 12.34
N GLU A 131 12.38 -1.54 13.13
CA GLU A 131 12.67 -0.18 12.63
C GLU A 131 13.85 -0.19 11.65
N ASP A 132 14.92 -0.90 11.98
CA ASP A 132 16.09 -1.07 11.11
C ASP A 132 15.71 -1.83 9.83
N ALA A 133 14.89 -2.89 9.93
CA ALA A 133 14.41 -3.64 8.79
C ALA A 133 13.52 -2.80 7.86
N VAL A 134 12.67 -1.94 8.42
CA VAL A 134 11.86 -0.98 7.66
C VAL A 134 12.76 -0.01 6.90
N LEU A 135 13.72 0.57 7.58
CA LEU A 135 14.65 1.53 6.97
C LEU A 135 15.45 0.90 5.84
N GLU A 136 15.98 -0.30 6.05
CA GLU A 136 16.70 -1.05 5.02
C GLU A 136 15.80 -1.35 3.82
N THR A 137 14.57 -1.80 4.06
CA THR A 137 13.60 -2.10 3.01
C THR A 137 13.26 -0.85 2.20
N GLN A 138 12.94 0.25 2.83
CA GLN A 138 12.58 1.50 2.15
C GLN A 138 13.75 2.12 1.39
N ASN A 139 14.97 1.97 1.87
CA ASN A 139 16.18 2.38 1.15
C ASN A 139 16.48 1.49 -0.05
N GLY A 140 16.22 0.18 0.06
CA GLY A 140 16.48 -0.79 -1.00
C GLY A 140 15.37 -0.90 -2.05
N VAL A 141 14.16 -0.51 -1.73
CA VAL A 141 12.98 -0.58 -2.63
C VAL A 141 12.28 0.77 -2.62
N GLN A 142 12.72 1.66 -3.49
CA GLN A 142 12.14 3.01 -3.60
C GLN A 142 10.70 2.94 -4.12
N GLY A 143 9.85 3.83 -3.60
CA GLY A 143 8.43 3.91 -3.95
C GLY A 143 7.51 3.03 -3.11
N VAL A 144 8.05 2.27 -2.17
CA VAL A 144 7.30 1.47 -1.20
C VAL A 144 7.53 2.02 0.20
N GLU A 145 6.44 2.27 0.91
CA GLU A 145 6.42 2.66 2.32
C GLU A 145 5.95 1.47 3.16
N VAL A 146 6.63 1.17 4.25
CA VAL A 146 6.28 0.08 5.16
C VAL A 146 5.57 0.66 6.39
N LEU A 147 4.40 0.12 6.70
CA LEU A 147 3.55 0.55 7.81
C LEU A 147 3.12 -0.63 8.67
N PHE A 148 2.72 -0.33 9.90
CA PHE A 148 2.11 -1.28 10.84
C PHE A 148 0.79 -0.74 11.35
N GLN A 149 -0.21 -1.62 11.52
CA GLN A 149 -1.51 -1.25 12.06
C GLN A 149 -1.70 -1.67 13.52
#